data_ab31c62c173dcf0cbcd623d34d4b70c6
#
_entry.id   ab31c62c173dcf0cbcd623d34d4b70c6
#
_cell.length_a   1.000
_cell.length_b   1.000
_cell.length_c   1.000
_cell.angle_alpha   90.00
_cell.angle_beta   90.00
_cell.angle_gamma   90.00
#
_symmetry.space_group_name_H-M   'P 1'
#
loop_
_entity.id
_entity.type
_entity.pdbx_description
1 polymer ?
#
loop_
_entity_poly.entity_id
_entity_poly.type
_entity_poly.pdbx_seq_one_letter_code
_entity_poly.pdbx_strand_id
1 'polypeptide(L)'
;MSNNKLLLITGVSSGFGRVLAHEAIASGYHVVGTVRSERARQAFEELDPAKAVGRLLDVTDFDAIDGVVAEIEANIGAIDVLVNNAGYGHEGIIEESPLAEMRRQFDVNVFGAVAVTKAVLPYMRTRRSGHILNITSMGGFITMPGIAYYCGSKFALEGISEVLGKEVKPFNVYVTAVAPGSFRTDWAGRSMARTPRSISDYDAQFDPIRNAREEKSGQQLGDPQKAARAMLAAIASDTPPEHLLLGSDALELVRRKLSALTDEISEWEALTRSTDG
;
A
#
# COMPACT_ATOMS: atom_id res chain seq x y z
N MET A 1 20.42 -5.39 -20.09
CA MET A 1 21.26 -4.73 -19.06
C MET A 1 20.81 -5.26 -17.72
N SER A 2 21.72 -5.81 -16.89
CA SER A 2 21.35 -6.26 -15.53
C SER A 2 20.90 -5.04 -14.74
N ASN A 3 19.66 -5.09 -14.23
CA ASN A 3 19.13 -4.03 -13.40
C ASN A 3 19.69 -4.20 -11.98
N ASN A 4 20.78 -3.52 -11.67
CA ASN A 4 21.51 -3.69 -10.40
C ASN A 4 20.89 -2.88 -9.25
N LYS A 5 19.63 -2.44 -9.40
CA LYS A 5 18.92 -1.65 -8.39
C LYS A 5 18.44 -2.52 -7.22
N LEU A 6 18.50 -1.95 -6.02
CA LEU A 6 18.02 -2.56 -4.78
C LEU A 6 16.61 -2.07 -4.45
N LEU A 7 15.68 -3.00 -4.30
CA LEU A 7 14.33 -2.75 -3.80
C LEU A 7 14.22 -3.18 -2.34
N LEU A 8 13.78 -2.28 -1.47
CA LEU A 8 13.28 -2.62 -0.13
C LEU A 8 11.76 -2.74 -0.18
N ILE A 9 11.22 -3.94 0.09
CA ILE A 9 9.76 -4.21 0.08
C ILE A 9 9.32 -4.61 1.48
N THR A 10 8.42 -3.87 2.11
CA THR A 10 7.86 -4.26 3.41
C THR A 10 6.76 -5.31 3.24
N GLY A 11 6.81 -6.39 4.05
CA GLY A 11 5.76 -7.41 4.08
C GLY A 11 5.74 -8.35 2.88
N VAL A 12 6.84 -9.10 2.65
CA VAL A 12 6.97 -10.03 1.51
C VAL A 12 6.51 -11.47 1.77
N SER A 13 5.94 -11.75 2.93
CA SER A 13 5.52 -13.15 3.26
C SER A 13 4.29 -13.61 2.48
N SER A 14 3.50 -12.71 1.90
CA SER A 14 2.27 -13.04 1.16
C SER A 14 1.81 -11.88 0.26
N GLY A 15 0.70 -12.06 -0.46
CA GLY A 15 0.01 -11.01 -1.21
C GLY A 15 0.87 -10.31 -2.25
N PHE A 16 0.61 -9.03 -2.46
CA PHE A 16 1.34 -8.21 -3.45
C PHE A 16 2.84 -8.17 -3.19
N GLY A 17 3.26 -8.02 -1.93
CA GLY A 17 4.68 -7.94 -1.59
C GLY A 17 5.47 -9.16 -2.03
N ARG A 18 4.92 -10.37 -1.83
CA ARG A 18 5.56 -11.61 -2.29
C ARG A 18 5.62 -11.71 -3.82
N VAL A 19 4.51 -11.38 -4.48
CA VAL A 19 4.44 -11.46 -5.95
C VAL A 19 5.35 -10.41 -6.59
N LEU A 20 5.37 -9.18 -6.06
CA LEU A 20 6.25 -8.13 -6.54
C LEU A 20 7.73 -8.50 -6.34
N ALA A 21 8.09 -9.03 -5.18
CA ALA A 21 9.45 -9.48 -4.92
C ALA A 21 9.88 -10.56 -5.93
N HIS A 22 9.03 -11.55 -6.19
CA HIS A 22 9.31 -12.61 -7.17
C HIS A 22 9.51 -12.05 -8.59
N GLU A 23 8.61 -11.19 -9.06
CA GLU A 23 8.71 -10.57 -10.40
C GLU A 23 9.92 -9.63 -10.50
N ALA A 24 10.27 -8.91 -9.41
CA ALA A 24 11.44 -8.05 -9.35
C ALA A 24 12.74 -8.85 -9.45
N ILE A 25 12.88 -9.94 -8.68
CA ILE A 25 14.03 -10.86 -8.74
C ILE A 25 14.17 -11.44 -10.14
N ALA A 26 13.08 -11.93 -10.73
CA ALA A 26 13.07 -12.45 -12.09
C ALA A 26 13.46 -11.40 -13.15
N SER A 27 13.17 -10.12 -12.88
CA SER A 27 13.56 -8.97 -13.73
C SER A 27 14.98 -8.46 -13.46
N GLY A 28 15.75 -9.12 -12.57
CA GLY A 28 17.15 -8.80 -12.33
C GLY A 28 17.43 -7.84 -11.18
N TYR A 29 16.41 -7.43 -10.42
CA TYR A 29 16.58 -6.60 -9.23
C TYR A 29 17.12 -7.41 -8.04
N HIS A 30 17.87 -6.76 -7.16
CA HIS A 30 18.10 -7.25 -5.81
C HIS A 30 16.93 -6.81 -4.91
N VAL A 31 16.45 -7.70 -4.06
CA VAL A 31 15.29 -7.41 -3.20
C VAL A 31 15.61 -7.70 -1.75
N VAL A 32 15.51 -6.66 -0.91
CA VAL A 32 15.41 -6.83 0.54
C VAL A 32 13.93 -6.87 0.90
N GLY A 33 13.50 -7.98 1.48
CA GLY A 33 12.12 -8.18 1.90
C GLY A 33 11.98 -8.22 3.41
N THR A 34 11.05 -7.43 3.99
CA THR A 34 10.81 -7.54 5.43
C THR A 34 9.70 -8.52 5.75
N VAL A 35 9.87 -9.26 6.82
CA VAL A 35 8.94 -10.26 7.35
C VAL A 35 8.95 -10.24 8.88
N ARG A 36 7.96 -10.86 9.54
CA ARG A 36 7.82 -10.85 11.01
C ARG A 36 8.26 -12.15 11.69
N SER A 37 8.74 -13.14 10.95
CA SER A 37 9.19 -14.41 11.54
C SER A 37 10.39 -14.98 10.81
N GLU A 38 11.22 -15.69 11.52
CA GLU A 38 12.40 -16.34 10.98
C GLU A 38 12.06 -17.36 9.89
N ARG A 39 10.99 -18.14 10.07
CA ARG A 39 10.49 -19.06 9.04
C ARG A 39 10.14 -18.33 7.73
N ALA A 40 9.50 -17.17 7.81
CA ALA A 40 9.15 -16.39 6.62
C ALA A 40 10.39 -15.77 5.97
N ARG A 41 11.41 -15.41 6.77
CA ARG A 41 12.70 -14.91 6.27
C ARG A 41 13.41 -15.97 5.44
N GLN A 42 13.57 -17.18 5.99
CA GLN A 42 14.19 -18.29 5.29
C GLN A 42 13.44 -18.64 3.99
N ALA A 43 12.10 -18.76 4.04
CA ALA A 43 11.27 -19.02 2.88
C ALA A 43 11.33 -17.91 1.81
N PHE A 44 11.65 -16.68 2.18
CA PHE A 44 11.88 -15.60 1.24
C PHE A 44 13.25 -15.69 0.57
N GLU A 45 14.30 -15.97 1.34
CA GLU A 45 15.68 -16.11 0.84
C GLU A 45 15.85 -17.33 -0.09
N GLU A 46 15.04 -18.38 0.09
CA GLU A 46 14.99 -19.54 -0.80
C GLU A 46 14.49 -19.22 -2.23
N LEU A 47 13.84 -18.05 -2.45
CA LEU A 47 13.39 -17.66 -3.80
C LEU A 47 14.57 -17.47 -4.77
N ASP A 48 15.62 -16.83 -4.30
CA ASP A 48 16.89 -16.65 -5.01
C ASP A 48 17.98 -16.26 -3.99
N PRO A 49 18.84 -17.18 -3.55
CA PRO A 49 19.87 -16.90 -2.53
C PRO A 49 20.84 -15.77 -2.88
N ALA A 50 20.96 -15.41 -4.16
CA ALA A 50 21.85 -14.34 -4.61
C ALA A 50 21.20 -12.96 -4.64
N LYS A 51 19.85 -12.90 -4.72
CA LYS A 51 19.11 -11.67 -4.94
C LYS A 51 18.04 -11.37 -3.91
N ALA A 52 17.60 -12.35 -3.14
CA ALA A 52 16.59 -12.22 -2.10
C ALA A 52 17.24 -12.19 -0.71
N VAL A 53 17.12 -11.08 -0.02
CA VAL A 53 17.65 -10.90 1.34
C VAL A 53 16.50 -10.61 2.30
N GLY A 54 16.27 -11.47 3.27
CA GLY A 54 15.20 -11.30 4.27
C GLY A 54 15.66 -10.48 5.48
N ARG A 55 14.81 -9.62 5.99
CA ARG A 55 15.01 -8.91 7.26
C ARG A 55 13.80 -9.07 8.16
N LEU A 56 14.04 -9.27 9.45
CA LEU A 56 12.98 -9.27 10.46
C LEU A 56 12.62 -7.82 10.77
N LEU A 57 11.38 -7.43 10.50
CA LEU A 57 10.85 -6.13 10.85
C LEU A 57 9.32 -6.21 10.93
N ASP A 58 8.76 -5.84 12.06
CA ASP A 58 7.37 -5.38 12.16
C ASP A 58 7.38 -3.86 11.97
N VAL A 59 6.62 -3.37 10.99
CA VAL A 59 6.58 -1.92 10.70
C VAL A 59 5.96 -1.08 11.82
N THR A 60 5.38 -1.72 12.84
CA THR A 60 4.89 -1.07 14.06
C THR A 60 5.93 -1.02 15.18
N ASP A 61 7.07 -1.67 15.02
CA ASP A 61 8.24 -1.50 15.90
C ASP A 61 9.07 -0.30 15.39
N PHE A 62 8.60 0.89 15.74
CA PHE A 62 9.17 2.15 15.25
C PHE A 62 10.63 2.34 15.67
N ASP A 63 11.03 1.80 16.81
CA ASP A 63 12.39 1.92 17.32
C ASP A 63 13.38 1.05 16.53
N ALA A 64 12.93 -0.06 15.95
CA ALA A 64 13.78 -0.96 15.18
C ALA A 64 14.02 -0.47 13.72
N ILE A 65 13.15 0.37 13.17
CA ILE A 65 13.15 0.70 11.73
C ILE A 65 14.46 1.36 11.29
N ASP A 66 14.93 2.38 12.01
CA ASP A 66 16.15 3.13 11.66
C ASP A 66 17.37 2.19 11.64
N GLY A 67 17.48 1.29 12.60
CA GLY A 67 18.57 0.31 12.68
C GLY A 67 18.58 -0.67 11.50
N VAL A 68 17.39 -1.17 11.11
CA VAL A 68 17.25 -2.10 9.98
C VAL A 68 17.60 -1.39 8.66
N VAL A 69 17.12 -0.17 8.44
CA VAL A 69 17.42 0.60 7.22
C VAL A 69 18.91 0.94 7.14
N ALA A 70 19.52 1.39 8.24
CA ALA A 70 20.94 1.70 8.28
C ALA A 70 21.82 0.47 8.00
N GLU A 71 21.42 -0.70 8.49
CA GLU A 71 22.11 -1.97 8.22
C GLU A 71 22.02 -2.35 6.74
N ILE A 72 20.85 -2.19 6.10
CA ILE A 72 20.67 -2.45 4.67
C ILE A 72 21.56 -1.53 3.84
N GLU A 73 21.53 -0.22 4.10
CA GLU A 73 22.34 0.77 3.37
C GLU A 73 23.85 0.54 3.53
N ALA A 74 24.30 0.12 4.71
CA ALA A 74 25.71 -0.10 4.98
C ALA A 74 26.26 -1.42 4.47
N ASN A 75 25.49 -2.50 4.53
CA ASN A 75 26.01 -3.86 4.34
C ASN A 75 25.46 -4.59 3.10
N ILE A 76 24.33 -4.13 2.53
CA ILE A 76 23.73 -4.76 1.34
C ILE A 76 23.87 -3.83 0.13
N GLY A 77 23.45 -2.58 0.26
CA GLY A 77 23.57 -1.60 -0.81
C GLY A 77 22.56 -0.45 -0.66
N ALA A 78 22.75 0.54 -1.52
CA ALA A 78 21.86 1.70 -1.58
C ALA A 78 20.44 1.31 -1.96
N ILE A 79 19.45 1.70 -1.15
CA ILE A 79 18.03 1.45 -1.43
C ILE A 79 17.60 2.42 -2.55
N ASP A 80 17.48 1.90 -3.78
CA ASP A 80 17.03 2.67 -4.94
C ASP A 80 15.51 2.84 -4.94
N VAL A 81 14.79 1.83 -4.47
CA VAL A 81 13.32 1.82 -4.43
C VAL A 81 12.83 1.31 -3.09
N LEU A 82 11.96 2.08 -2.46
CA LEU A 82 11.19 1.64 -1.29
C LEU A 82 9.77 1.31 -1.71
N VAL A 83 9.27 0.12 -1.33
CA VAL A 83 7.87 -0.26 -1.50
C VAL A 83 7.24 -0.49 -0.13
N ASN A 84 6.45 0.47 0.33
CA ASN A 84 5.63 0.36 1.52
C ASN A 84 4.39 -0.48 1.19
N ASN A 85 4.54 -1.80 1.34
CA ASN A 85 3.49 -2.77 1.02
C ASN A 85 2.86 -3.41 2.26
N ALA A 86 3.55 -3.45 3.40
CA ALA A 86 3.01 -4.02 4.63
C ALA A 86 1.66 -3.35 4.98
N GLY A 87 0.65 -4.17 5.15
CA GLY A 87 -0.71 -3.69 5.42
C GLY A 87 -1.71 -4.83 5.52
N TYR A 88 -2.88 -4.53 6.08
CA TYR A 88 -4.00 -5.46 6.19
C TYR A 88 -5.33 -4.70 6.11
N GLY A 89 -6.45 -5.42 5.99
CA GLY A 89 -7.79 -4.86 5.99
C GLY A 89 -8.51 -5.10 7.32
N HIS A 90 -9.39 -4.19 7.68
CA HIS A 90 -10.37 -4.39 8.76
C HIS A 90 -11.78 -4.30 8.19
N GLU A 91 -12.63 -5.26 8.54
CA GLU A 91 -14.04 -5.31 8.19
C GLU A 91 -14.90 -5.29 9.45
N GLY A 92 -15.81 -4.33 9.51
CA GLY A 92 -16.79 -4.17 10.56
C GLY A 92 -17.58 -2.86 10.37
N ILE A 93 -18.81 -2.83 10.85
CA ILE A 93 -19.60 -1.59 10.95
C ILE A 93 -18.92 -0.65 11.95
N ILE A 94 -18.91 0.64 11.72
CA ILE A 94 -18.22 1.63 12.58
C ILE A 94 -18.71 1.52 14.02
N GLU A 95 -20.03 1.42 14.24
CA GLU A 95 -20.63 1.36 15.55
C GLU A 95 -20.27 0.08 16.33
N GLU A 96 -20.06 -1.04 15.61
CA GLU A 96 -19.67 -2.33 16.19
C GLU A 96 -18.16 -2.46 16.40
N SER A 97 -17.36 -1.69 15.65
CA SER A 97 -15.91 -1.89 15.57
C SER A 97 -15.17 -1.17 16.69
N PRO A 98 -14.36 -1.88 17.49
CA PRO A 98 -13.56 -1.25 18.55
C PRO A 98 -12.58 -0.21 17.98
N LEU A 99 -12.45 0.93 18.66
CA LEU A 99 -11.49 1.97 18.28
C LEU A 99 -10.02 1.48 18.31
N ALA A 100 -9.73 0.45 19.11
CA ALA A 100 -8.43 -0.20 19.12
C ALA A 100 -8.07 -0.83 17.76
N GLU A 101 -9.04 -1.37 17.02
CA GLU A 101 -8.81 -1.90 15.68
C GLU A 101 -8.50 -0.79 14.66
N MET A 102 -9.13 0.38 14.81
CA MET A 102 -8.76 1.56 14.01
C MET A 102 -7.31 1.96 14.25
N ARG A 103 -6.89 2.08 15.51
CA ARG A 103 -5.52 2.43 15.86
C ARG A 103 -4.52 1.45 15.27
N ARG A 104 -4.74 0.13 15.47
CA ARG A 104 -3.89 -0.92 14.88
C ARG A 104 -3.84 -0.84 13.35
N GLN A 105 -4.98 -0.57 12.70
CA GLN A 105 -5.04 -0.40 11.24
C GLN A 105 -4.15 0.77 10.78
N PHE A 106 -4.20 1.89 11.50
CA PHE A 106 -3.39 3.07 11.18
C PHE A 106 -1.92 2.85 11.54
N ASP A 107 -1.61 2.19 12.65
CA ASP A 107 -0.23 1.88 13.04
C ASP A 107 0.50 1.12 11.93
N VAL A 108 -0.15 0.11 11.33
CA VAL A 108 0.45 -0.68 10.25
C VAL A 108 0.40 0.07 8.92
N ASN A 109 -0.81 0.51 8.48
CA ASN A 109 -1.02 0.97 7.10
C ASN A 109 -0.53 2.40 6.85
N VAL A 110 -0.41 3.21 7.90
CA VAL A 110 -0.03 4.63 7.79
C VAL A 110 1.27 4.92 8.52
N PHE A 111 1.29 4.78 9.85
CA PHE A 111 2.46 5.15 10.64
C PHE A 111 3.68 4.29 10.30
N GLY A 112 3.50 2.99 10.09
CA GLY A 112 4.57 2.09 9.64
C GLY A 112 5.16 2.51 8.30
N ALA A 113 4.32 2.80 7.31
CA ALA A 113 4.77 3.27 5.99
C ALA A 113 5.52 4.60 6.09
N VAL A 114 5.02 5.55 6.91
CA VAL A 114 5.67 6.84 7.14
C VAL A 114 7.01 6.66 7.87
N ALA A 115 7.07 5.81 8.88
CA ALA A 115 8.30 5.57 9.65
C ALA A 115 9.40 4.97 8.77
N VAL A 116 9.09 3.93 7.97
CA VAL A 116 10.06 3.35 7.03
C VAL A 116 10.49 4.38 5.98
N THR A 117 9.55 5.18 5.47
CA THR A 117 9.87 6.28 4.55
C THR A 117 10.84 7.28 5.17
N LYS A 118 10.60 7.71 6.41
CA LYS A 118 11.49 8.65 7.13
C LYS A 118 12.89 8.09 7.34
N ALA A 119 13.03 6.79 7.57
CA ALA A 119 14.33 6.14 7.72
C ALA A 119 15.10 6.07 6.39
N VAL A 120 14.43 5.80 5.25
CA VAL A 120 15.07 5.68 3.93
C VAL A 120 15.34 7.03 3.28
N LEU A 121 14.46 8.00 3.47
CA LEU A 121 14.47 9.28 2.76
C LEU A 121 15.79 10.09 2.88
N PRO A 122 16.48 10.16 4.04
CA PRO A 122 17.77 10.86 4.15
C PRO A 122 18.82 10.34 3.17
N TYR A 123 18.87 9.03 2.95
CA TYR A 123 19.80 8.38 2.02
C TYR A 123 19.46 8.74 0.56
N MET A 124 18.18 8.59 0.16
CA MET A 124 17.71 8.96 -1.18
C MET A 124 17.95 10.46 -1.47
N ARG A 125 17.61 11.34 -0.52
CA ARG A 125 17.80 12.78 -0.63
C ARG A 125 19.28 13.13 -0.82
N THR A 126 20.18 12.53 -0.06
CA THR A 126 21.63 12.77 -0.18
C THR A 126 22.16 12.33 -1.53
N ARG A 127 21.72 11.19 -2.04
CA ARG A 127 22.09 10.66 -3.37
C ARG A 127 21.40 11.37 -4.53
N ARG A 128 20.38 12.21 -4.28
CA ARG A 128 19.53 12.83 -5.30
C ARG A 128 18.91 11.82 -6.25
N SER A 129 18.53 10.66 -5.72
CA SER A 129 17.94 9.57 -6.49
C SER A 129 17.15 8.65 -5.59
N GLY A 130 15.98 8.23 -6.02
CA GLY A 130 15.15 7.26 -5.33
C GLY A 130 13.72 7.24 -5.86
N HIS A 131 13.01 6.15 -5.55
CA HIS A 131 11.58 6.03 -5.84
C HIS A 131 10.86 5.35 -4.67
N ILE A 132 9.82 5.97 -4.15
CA ILE A 132 8.98 5.44 -3.06
C ILE A 132 7.63 5.06 -3.64
N LEU A 133 7.26 3.79 -3.52
CA LEU A 133 5.94 3.28 -3.85
C LEU A 133 5.17 3.02 -2.54
N ASN A 134 4.04 3.70 -2.38
CA ASN A 134 3.11 3.42 -1.28
C ASN A 134 1.95 2.59 -1.83
N ILE A 135 1.78 1.35 -1.34
CA ILE A 135 0.65 0.50 -1.74
C ILE A 135 -0.60 0.97 -1.00
N THR A 136 -1.36 1.81 -1.67
CA THR A 136 -2.64 2.34 -1.20
C THR A 136 -3.77 1.38 -1.55
N SER A 137 -4.83 1.81 -2.18
CA SER A 137 -5.96 1.03 -2.68
C SER A 137 -6.89 1.94 -3.47
N MET A 138 -7.75 1.40 -4.34
CA MET A 138 -8.93 2.12 -4.78
C MET A 138 -9.76 2.63 -3.58
N GLY A 139 -9.69 1.95 -2.42
CA GLY A 139 -10.27 2.38 -1.15
C GLY A 139 -9.64 3.64 -0.54
N GLY A 140 -8.61 4.23 -1.16
CA GLY A 140 -8.08 5.57 -0.88
C GLY A 140 -8.73 6.67 -1.73
N PHE A 141 -9.58 6.31 -2.69
CA PHE A 141 -10.37 7.23 -3.53
C PHE A 141 -11.88 7.04 -3.37
N ILE A 142 -12.32 5.81 -3.18
CA ILE A 142 -13.71 5.44 -2.99
C ILE A 142 -13.93 4.84 -1.60
N THR A 143 -15.18 4.80 -1.17
CA THR A 143 -15.57 4.19 0.10
C THR A 143 -16.56 3.06 -0.11
N MET A 144 -16.52 2.07 0.78
CA MET A 144 -17.40 0.92 0.76
C MET A 144 -17.88 0.62 2.19
N PRO A 145 -19.17 0.29 2.38
CA PRO A 145 -19.67 -0.10 3.70
C PRO A 145 -18.87 -1.24 4.33
N GLY A 146 -18.69 -1.17 5.63
CA GLY A 146 -18.03 -2.20 6.42
C GLY A 146 -16.51 -2.23 6.40
N ILE A 147 -15.84 -1.29 5.72
CA ILE A 147 -14.37 -1.19 5.71
C ILE A 147 -13.89 0.25 5.96
N ALA A 148 -14.59 0.96 6.86
CA ALA A 148 -14.31 2.39 7.10
C ALA A 148 -12.89 2.64 7.60
N TYR A 149 -12.37 1.84 8.55
CA TYR A 149 -11.01 2.00 9.08
C TYR A 149 -9.96 1.76 8.01
N TYR A 150 -10.19 0.76 7.15
CA TYR A 150 -9.32 0.49 6.00
C TYR A 150 -9.34 1.65 5.00
N CYS A 151 -10.52 2.08 4.53
CA CYS A 151 -10.61 3.22 3.61
C CYS A 151 -9.95 4.46 4.21
N GLY A 152 -10.25 4.80 5.47
CA GLY A 152 -9.63 5.94 6.16
C GLY A 152 -8.11 5.88 6.16
N SER A 153 -7.52 4.70 6.43
CA SER A 153 -6.06 4.51 6.38
C SER A 153 -5.49 4.70 4.97
N LYS A 154 -6.21 4.26 3.92
CA LYS A 154 -5.76 4.39 2.53
C LYS A 154 -5.93 5.81 1.99
N PHE A 155 -7.00 6.52 2.36
CA PHE A 155 -7.13 7.96 2.10
C PHE A 155 -6.00 8.76 2.76
N ALA A 156 -5.66 8.45 4.01
CA ALA A 156 -4.54 9.09 4.70
C ALA A 156 -3.22 8.87 3.95
N LEU A 157 -2.96 7.65 3.51
CA LEU A 157 -1.72 7.31 2.79
C LEU A 157 -1.67 7.96 1.40
N GLU A 158 -2.80 8.13 0.69
CA GLU A 158 -2.88 8.90 -0.56
C GLU A 158 -2.44 10.35 -0.33
N GLY A 159 -3.08 11.05 0.60
CA GLY A 159 -2.75 12.45 0.88
C GLY A 159 -1.30 12.64 1.35
N ILE A 160 -0.78 11.73 2.19
CA ILE A 160 0.62 11.74 2.62
C ILE A 160 1.56 11.53 1.41
N SER A 161 1.21 10.63 0.49
CA SER A 161 2.01 10.36 -0.71
C SER A 161 2.09 11.57 -1.64
N GLU A 162 0.98 12.28 -1.85
CA GLU A 162 0.94 13.50 -2.65
C GLU A 162 1.81 14.62 -2.07
N VAL A 163 1.70 14.86 -0.76
CA VAL A 163 2.51 15.89 -0.09
C VAL A 163 3.99 15.53 -0.17
N LEU A 164 4.34 14.28 0.18
CA LEU A 164 5.71 13.80 0.12
C LEU A 164 6.31 13.96 -1.30
N GLY A 165 5.55 13.60 -2.34
CA GLY A 165 5.98 13.76 -3.72
C GLY A 165 6.39 15.19 -4.07
N LYS A 166 5.61 16.18 -3.58
CA LYS A 166 5.92 17.61 -3.77
C LYS A 166 7.17 18.04 -2.99
N GLU A 167 7.33 17.55 -1.76
CA GLU A 167 8.47 17.88 -0.89
C GLU A 167 9.80 17.33 -1.39
N VAL A 168 9.81 16.11 -1.96
CA VAL A 168 11.04 15.42 -2.36
C VAL A 168 11.43 15.61 -3.81
N LYS A 169 10.54 16.18 -4.64
CA LYS A 169 10.78 16.47 -6.06
C LYS A 169 12.08 17.24 -6.33
N PRO A 170 12.48 18.26 -5.52
CA PRO A 170 13.74 18.96 -5.71
C PRO A 170 14.99 18.09 -5.49
N PHE A 171 14.81 16.92 -4.91
CA PHE A 171 15.88 15.96 -4.64
C PHE A 171 15.93 14.81 -5.66
N ASN A 172 15.18 14.92 -6.77
CA ASN A 172 15.05 13.86 -7.77
C ASN A 172 14.66 12.51 -7.14
N VAL A 173 13.75 12.56 -6.15
CA VAL A 173 13.09 11.41 -5.55
C VAL A 173 11.64 11.42 -6.00
N TYR A 174 11.17 10.29 -6.49
CA TYR A 174 9.79 10.11 -6.95
C TYR A 174 8.94 9.44 -5.88
N VAL A 175 7.66 9.72 -5.88
CA VAL A 175 6.68 9.04 -5.03
C VAL A 175 5.49 8.63 -5.88
N THR A 176 5.13 7.36 -5.83
CA THR A 176 3.95 6.82 -6.52
C THR A 176 3.02 6.18 -5.51
N ALA A 177 1.79 6.69 -5.39
CA ALA A 177 0.71 6.02 -4.73
C ALA A 177 0.12 4.95 -5.67
N VAL A 178 0.28 3.68 -5.33
CA VAL A 178 -0.25 2.57 -6.12
C VAL A 178 -1.58 2.15 -5.53
N ALA A 179 -2.65 2.30 -6.29
CA ALA A 179 -4.03 2.05 -5.85
C ALA A 179 -4.65 0.85 -6.57
N PRO A 180 -4.45 -0.38 -6.06
CA PRO A 180 -5.06 -1.57 -6.62
C PRO A 180 -6.58 -1.60 -6.40
N GLY A 181 -7.30 -2.13 -7.39
CA GLY A 181 -8.67 -2.62 -7.25
C GLY A 181 -8.73 -4.01 -6.62
N SER A 182 -9.61 -4.85 -7.12
CA SER A 182 -9.82 -6.21 -6.60
C SER A 182 -8.89 -7.20 -7.29
N PHE A 183 -7.91 -7.69 -6.54
CA PHE A 183 -6.92 -8.66 -7.02
C PHE A 183 -6.98 -9.99 -6.26
N ARG A 184 -6.61 -11.09 -6.92
CA ARG A 184 -6.50 -12.44 -6.31
C ARG A 184 -5.30 -12.52 -5.36
N THR A 185 -5.48 -11.94 -4.18
CA THR A 185 -4.53 -11.98 -3.06
C THR A 185 -5.24 -12.47 -1.81
N ASP A 186 -4.52 -12.71 -0.72
CA ASP A 186 -5.08 -13.10 0.58
C ASP A 186 -5.80 -11.95 1.31
N TRP A 187 -6.00 -10.80 0.67
CA TRP A 187 -6.53 -9.60 1.35
C TRP A 187 -7.92 -9.81 1.93
N ALA A 188 -8.86 -10.35 1.13
CA ALA A 188 -10.22 -10.62 1.60
C ALA A 188 -10.33 -11.87 2.49
N GLY A 189 -9.28 -12.69 2.55
CA GLY A 189 -9.16 -13.88 3.38
C GLY A 189 -8.32 -13.62 4.63
N ARG A 190 -7.14 -14.22 4.69
CA ARG A 190 -6.23 -14.22 5.84
C ARG A 190 -5.77 -12.83 6.30
N SER A 191 -5.66 -11.87 5.39
CA SER A 191 -5.22 -10.49 5.69
C SER A 191 -6.38 -9.55 6.04
N MET A 192 -7.56 -10.09 6.40
CA MET A 192 -8.72 -9.33 6.81
C MET A 192 -9.04 -9.63 8.28
N ALA A 193 -8.88 -8.64 9.15
CA ALA A 193 -9.41 -8.69 10.52
C ALA A 193 -10.90 -8.36 10.49
N ARG A 194 -11.73 -9.14 11.17
CA ARG A 194 -13.19 -8.95 11.17
C ARG A 194 -13.71 -8.72 12.55
N THR A 195 -14.47 -7.64 12.75
CA THR A 195 -15.28 -7.43 13.94
C THR A 195 -16.52 -8.33 13.88
N PRO A 196 -16.84 -9.08 14.94
CA PRO A 196 -18.10 -9.83 15.04
C PRO A 196 -19.30 -8.89 14.94
N ARG A 197 -20.40 -9.37 14.35
CA ARG A 197 -21.67 -8.67 14.29
C ARG A 197 -22.36 -8.68 15.65
N SER A 198 -22.97 -7.57 16.03
CA SER A 198 -23.62 -7.39 17.34
C SER A 198 -24.91 -6.57 17.30
N ILE A 199 -25.19 -5.82 16.22
CA ILE A 199 -26.34 -4.93 16.07
C ILE A 199 -27.15 -5.37 14.86
N SER A 200 -28.32 -5.99 15.12
CA SER A 200 -29.16 -6.58 14.07
C SER A 200 -29.75 -5.56 13.09
N ASP A 201 -29.84 -4.28 13.46
CA ASP A 201 -30.36 -3.22 12.59
C ASP A 201 -29.54 -3.07 11.28
N TYR A 202 -28.26 -3.51 11.30
CA TYR A 202 -27.40 -3.49 10.12
C TYR A 202 -27.42 -4.76 9.28
N ASP A 203 -28.05 -5.86 9.76
CA ASP A 203 -27.97 -7.18 9.11
C ASP A 203 -28.44 -7.14 7.65
N ALA A 204 -29.61 -6.55 7.42
CA ALA A 204 -30.21 -6.52 6.09
C ALA A 204 -29.34 -5.80 5.02
N GLN A 205 -28.58 -4.80 5.44
CA GLN A 205 -27.75 -4.01 4.52
C GLN A 205 -26.31 -4.52 4.43
N PHE A 206 -25.75 -5.00 5.54
CA PHE A 206 -24.32 -5.31 5.62
C PHE A 206 -24.00 -6.78 5.36
N ASP A 207 -24.81 -7.72 5.83
CA ASP A 207 -24.52 -9.15 5.67
C ASP A 207 -24.42 -9.58 4.20
N PRO A 208 -25.27 -9.11 3.26
CA PRO A 208 -25.10 -9.41 1.85
C PRO A 208 -23.75 -8.90 1.28
N ILE A 209 -23.29 -7.72 1.72
CA ILE A 209 -22.02 -7.13 1.28
C ILE A 209 -20.84 -7.96 1.81
N ARG A 210 -20.90 -8.35 3.09
CA ARG A 210 -19.89 -9.19 3.74
C ARG A 210 -19.78 -10.55 3.06
N ASN A 211 -20.91 -11.23 2.88
CA ASN A 211 -20.96 -12.54 2.24
C ASN A 211 -20.43 -12.48 0.81
N ALA A 212 -20.85 -11.48 0.00
CA ALA A 212 -20.34 -11.29 -1.34
C ALA A 212 -18.82 -11.02 -1.40
N ARG A 213 -18.24 -10.35 -0.37
CA ARG A 213 -16.80 -10.14 -0.26
C ARG A 213 -16.06 -11.43 0.07
N GLU A 214 -16.61 -12.25 0.94
CA GLU A 214 -16.05 -13.56 1.29
C GLU A 214 -16.11 -14.54 0.11
N GLU A 215 -17.23 -14.63 -0.57
CA GLU A 215 -17.43 -15.49 -1.75
C GLU A 215 -16.51 -15.15 -2.90
N LYS A 216 -16.23 -13.85 -3.12
CA LYS A 216 -15.33 -13.38 -4.16
C LYS A 216 -13.85 -13.57 -3.83
N SER A 217 -13.52 -14.00 -2.62
CA SER A 217 -12.12 -14.18 -2.22
C SER A 217 -11.43 -15.25 -3.06
N GLY A 218 -10.32 -14.91 -3.70
CA GLY A 218 -9.60 -15.76 -4.64
C GLY A 218 -10.14 -15.79 -6.08
N GLN A 219 -11.32 -15.18 -6.33
CA GLN A 219 -11.97 -15.12 -7.65
C GLN A 219 -11.97 -13.72 -8.26
N GLN A 220 -11.24 -12.77 -7.66
CA GLN A 220 -11.17 -11.40 -8.15
C GLN A 220 -10.59 -11.36 -9.58
N LEU A 221 -11.00 -10.35 -10.36
CA LEU A 221 -10.60 -10.19 -11.74
C LEU A 221 -9.09 -9.91 -11.90
N GLY A 222 -8.53 -9.13 -10.97
CA GLY A 222 -7.15 -8.68 -11.03
C GLY A 222 -6.14 -9.83 -10.85
N ASP A 223 -5.10 -9.82 -11.67
CA ASP A 223 -3.97 -10.73 -11.63
C ASP A 223 -2.78 -10.07 -10.88
N PRO A 224 -2.35 -10.60 -9.72
CA PRO A 224 -1.27 -9.99 -8.94
C PRO A 224 0.08 -9.94 -9.68
N GLN A 225 0.37 -10.89 -10.57
CA GLN A 225 1.59 -10.87 -11.37
C GLN A 225 1.59 -9.73 -12.38
N LYS A 226 0.45 -9.51 -13.06
CA LYS A 226 0.29 -8.37 -13.96
C LYS A 226 0.39 -7.05 -13.23
N ALA A 227 -0.16 -6.96 -12.00
CA ALA A 227 -0.01 -5.79 -11.14
C ALA A 227 1.46 -5.54 -10.76
N ALA A 228 2.19 -6.59 -10.38
CA ALA A 228 3.62 -6.50 -10.08
C ALA A 228 4.43 -5.97 -11.27
N ARG A 229 4.17 -6.50 -12.47
CA ARG A 229 4.82 -6.01 -13.71
C ARG A 229 4.49 -4.55 -14.02
N ALA A 230 3.26 -4.11 -13.77
CA ALA A 230 2.87 -2.72 -13.93
C ALA A 230 3.60 -1.80 -12.92
N MET A 231 3.76 -2.24 -11.67
CA MET A 231 4.57 -1.53 -10.67
C MET A 231 6.04 -1.45 -11.10
N LEU A 232 6.63 -2.54 -11.61
CA LEU A 232 8.00 -2.54 -12.13
C LEU A 232 8.15 -1.63 -13.35
N ALA A 233 7.14 -1.56 -14.22
CA ALA A 233 7.15 -0.62 -15.33
C ALA A 233 7.13 0.85 -14.86
N ALA A 234 6.36 1.17 -13.81
CA ALA A 234 6.38 2.49 -13.19
C ALA A 234 7.75 2.81 -12.55
N ILE A 235 8.38 1.84 -11.88
CA ILE A 235 9.72 1.97 -11.31
C ILE A 235 10.79 2.22 -12.40
N ALA A 236 10.61 1.64 -13.57
CA ALA A 236 11.54 1.79 -14.69
C ALA A 236 11.30 3.05 -15.54
N SER A 237 10.21 3.78 -15.30
CA SER A 237 9.85 4.99 -16.05
C SER A 237 10.74 6.18 -15.67
N ASP A 238 11.14 6.99 -16.63
CA ASP A 238 11.81 8.28 -16.40
C ASP A 238 10.85 9.33 -15.81
N THR A 239 9.55 9.16 -16.01
CA THR A 239 8.49 10.03 -15.50
C THR A 239 7.39 9.19 -14.82
N PRO A 240 7.67 8.61 -13.64
CA PRO A 240 6.70 7.76 -12.98
C PRO A 240 5.47 8.58 -12.55
N PRO A 241 4.27 7.96 -12.56
CA PRO A 241 3.04 8.64 -12.17
C PRO A 241 3.01 8.90 -10.66
N GLU A 242 2.36 10.00 -10.24
CA GLU A 242 2.07 10.25 -8.82
C GLU A 242 1.01 9.26 -8.29
N HIS A 243 0.01 8.91 -9.12
CA HIS A 243 -1.03 7.92 -8.83
C HIS A 243 -1.06 6.85 -9.90
N LEU A 244 -1.01 5.59 -9.49
CA LEU A 244 -1.09 4.42 -10.36
C LEU A 244 -2.29 3.55 -9.97
N LEU A 245 -3.42 3.72 -10.66
CA LEU A 245 -4.56 2.81 -10.51
C LEU A 245 -4.25 1.46 -11.18
N LEU A 246 -4.53 0.37 -10.50
CA LEU A 246 -4.39 -0.98 -11.03
C LEU A 246 -5.75 -1.70 -11.02
N GLY A 247 -6.14 -2.24 -12.18
CA GLY A 247 -7.42 -2.92 -12.40
C GLY A 247 -8.48 -2.02 -13.05
N SER A 248 -9.30 -2.62 -13.92
CA SER A 248 -10.39 -1.93 -14.61
C SER A 248 -11.49 -1.49 -13.65
N ASP A 249 -11.74 -2.26 -12.59
CA ASP A 249 -12.68 -1.94 -11.52
C ASP A 249 -12.24 -0.68 -10.74
N ALA A 250 -10.96 -0.58 -10.39
CA ALA A 250 -10.43 0.63 -9.77
C ALA A 250 -10.59 1.85 -10.68
N LEU A 251 -10.22 1.72 -11.96
CA LEU A 251 -10.33 2.80 -12.93
C LEU A 251 -11.77 3.30 -13.07
N GLU A 252 -12.73 2.39 -13.21
CA GLU A 252 -14.15 2.72 -13.35
C GLU A 252 -14.72 3.39 -12.10
N LEU A 253 -14.49 2.75 -10.93
CA LEU A 253 -15.06 3.22 -9.67
C LEU A 253 -14.49 4.57 -9.24
N VAL A 254 -13.17 4.77 -9.41
CA VAL A 254 -12.53 6.05 -9.09
C VAL A 254 -13.02 7.15 -10.02
N ARG A 255 -13.09 6.92 -11.35
CA ARG A 255 -13.64 7.90 -12.29
C ARG A 255 -15.06 8.30 -11.94
N ARG A 256 -15.93 7.32 -11.63
CA ARG A 256 -17.31 7.57 -11.23
C ARG A 256 -17.39 8.42 -9.94
N LYS A 257 -16.54 8.10 -8.94
CA LYS A 257 -16.49 8.89 -7.69
C LYS A 257 -16.03 10.33 -7.94
N LEU A 258 -15.01 10.53 -8.76
CA LEU A 258 -14.51 11.87 -9.08
C LEU A 258 -15.57 12.70 -9.83
N SER A 259 -16.28 12.10 -10.79
CA SER A 259 -17.40 12.77 -11.48
C SER A 259 -18.49 13.19 -10.48
N ALA A 260 -18.97 12.25 -9.66
CA ALA A 260 -20.01 12.54 -8.67
C ALA A 260 -19.61 13.64 -7.67
N LEU A 261 -18.34 13.66 -7.27
CA LEU A 261 -17.81 14.71 -6.38
C LEU A 261 -17.76 16.07 -7.09
N THR A 262 -17.38 16.10 -8.36
CA THR A 262 -17.38 17.34 -9.16
C THR A 262 -18.81 17.90 -9.30
N ASP A 263 -19.78 17.03 -9.56
CA ASP A 263 -21.20 17.42 -9.68
C ASP A 263 -21.71 18.00 -8.33
N GLU A 264 -21.42 17.34 -7.22
CA GLU A 264 -21.78 17.81 -5.87
C GLU A 264 -21.14 19.17 -5.54
N ILE A 265 -19.84 19.35 -5.84
CA ILE A 265 -19.15 20.64 -5.67
C ILE A 265 -19.83 21.74 -6.49
N SER A 266 -20.20 21.44 -7.74
CA SER A 266 -20.87 22.40 -8.62
C SER A 266 -22.27 22.77 -8.11
N GLU A 267 -23.01 21.82 -7.56
CA GLU A 267 -24.34 22.08 -6.96
C GLU A 267 -24.25 23.08 -5.78
N TRP A 268 -23.17 23.00 -5.00
CA TRP A 268 -22.98 23.85 -3.82
C TRP A 268 -22.08 25.07 -4.05
N GLU A 269 -21.65 25.33 -5.29
CA GLU A 269 -20.70 26.41 -5.61
C GLU A 269 -21.16 27.79 -5.12
N ALA A 270 -22.44 28.14 -5.30
CA ALA A 270 -22.96 29.44 -4.87
C ALA A 270 -22.82 29.64 -3.35
N LEU A 271 -23.16 28.60 -2.56
CA LEU A 271 -22.98 28.61 -1.12
C LEU A 271 -21.49 28.68 -0.73
N THR A 272 -20.65 27.91 -1.39
CA THR A 272 -19.20 27.90 -1.15
C THR A 272 -18.63 29.31 -1.34
N ARG A 273 -18.93 29.97 -2.48
CA ARG A 273 -18.42 31.28 -2.79
C ARG A 273 -19.01 32.39 -1.83
N SER A 274 -20.18 32.17 -1.23
CA SER A 274 -20.76 33.12 -0.29
C SER A 274 -20.00 33.25 1.03
N THR A 275 -18.99 32.39 1.26
CA THR A 275 -18.13 32.45 2.45
C THR A 275 -16.89 33.32 2.27
N ASP A 276 -16.64 33.85 1.08
CA ASP A 276 -15.56 34.80 0.81
C ASP A 276 -15.93 36.19 1.43
N GLY A 277 -14.94 36.82 2.11
CA GLY A 277 -15.13 38.11 2.78
C GLY A 277 -14.77 39.31 1.91
#